data_5bac3072bf584492b2a15c2cf7fe3217
#
_entry.id   5bac3072bf584492b2a15c2cf7fe3217
#
_cell.length_a   1.000
_cell.length_b   1.000
_cell.length_c   1.000
_cell.angle_alpha   90.00
_cell.angle_beta   90.00
_cell.angle_gamma   90.00
#
_symmetry.space_group_name_H-M   'P 1'
#
loop_
_entity.id
_entity.type
_entity.pdbx_description
1 polymer ?
#
loop_
_entity_poly.entity_id
_entity_poly.type
_entity_poly.pdbx_seq_one_letter_code
_entity_poly.pdbx_strand_id
1 'polypeptide(L)'
;MKMLITMPFSNAQQKGSALVLTMIMSAIALAILASAMLWSSSSTRLTYRTIQYSCALEGAEAATEKVVGSMSHDFLYGGPRLVSDNLDAYREKTVPNSSDSSYWNNWEFTDAKGNKGQTSVDLGSSDEYVVLDSTFSGLHGYVTTYNVTSHSRDTSAYDGSSLNSVTAGVFQEVKLESIPIFQFAMYSSGDMEISCGQPLDITGRVHANGMLYVEPDNKMTFESDVTAVQDILFQRNPLDPRGTTPNGPEPVYVHPDEELSHVPAMTLPIGMTNSPDAVREIIQPPPNGEDPNSPLGQLRYYNKAQVIIEVSDTNITVKSDGTQMPAAEVQTFVSTNNSFWDAREQKTVLPVDVNIGTMKTWSETSPTLGKTLGGEPLSSVYVYDHRNLPSGGLNAVRVSNGKILPKNGLTVATARPLYVQGDYNELDDTKLGTSDTSATLPASLVGDAITILSDGWTDKNSTSSVGSRVAKDTTVNAAILTGVVETTKDHYSGGMENFPRFLETWGPIKFTYNGSMVKMFPSQYATAAWNNNGDIYGPPTRKWAYDVNFENVNKIPPITPSLQKVIRGQWSTVASTTNP
;
A
#
# COMPACT_ATOMS: atom_id res chain seq x y z
N MET A 1 -116.63 -33.67 -23.49
CA MET A 1 -116.61 -32.69 -24.60
C MET A 1 -115.33 -31.86 -24.40
N LYS A 2 -114.25 -32.25 -25.09
CA LYS A 2 -112.93 -31.58 -24.99
C LYS A 2 -112.71 -30.76 -26.26
N MET A 3 -112.59 -29.50 -26.17
CA MET A 3 -112.32 -28.58 -27.25
C MET A 3 -110.80 -28.37 -27.37
N LEU A 4 -110.20 -28.89 -28.45
CA LEU A 4 -108.81 -28.62 -28.79
C LEU A 4 -108.72 -27.30 -29.50
N ILE A 5 -107.95 -26.37 -28.93
CA ILE A 5 -107.59 -25.12 -29.63
C ILE A 5 -106.19 -25.33 -30.19
N THR A 6 -106.12 -25.49 -31.51
CA THR A 6 -104.84 -25.50 -32.24
C THR A 6 -104.45 -24.03 -32.55
N MET A 7 -103.31 -23.59 -32.01
CA MET A 7 -102.70 -22.34 -32.44
C MET A 7 -101.79 -22.59 -33.65
N PRO A 8 -101.85 -21.77 -34.69
CA PRO A 8 -100.95 -21.89 -35.82
C PRO A 8 -99.56 -21.34 -35.44
N PHE A 9 -98.51 -22.15 -35.54
CA PHE A 9 -97.17 -21.68 -35.53
C PHE A 9 -96.87 -20.86 -36.80
N SER A 10 -96.69 -19.61 -36.66
CA SER A 10 -96.17 -18.74 -37.72
C SER A 10 -94.69 -19.00 -37.92
N ASN A 11 -94.34 -19.64 -39.02
CA ASN A 11 -92.97 -19.76 -39.48
C ASN A 11 -92.52 -18.39 -40.01
N ALA A 12 -92.07 -17.50 -39.16
CA ALA A 12 -91.34 -16.33 -39.58
C ALA A 12 -89.94 -16.78 -40.12
N GLN A 13 -89.85 -16.77 -41.47
CA GLN A 13 -88.55 -16.96 -42.11
C GLN A 13 -87.59 -15.86 -41.73
N GLN A 14 -86.70 -16.15 -40.82
CA GLN A 14 -85.51 -15.32 -40.54
C GLN A 14 -84.50 -15.46 -41.69
N LYS A 15 -84.80 -14.90 -42.81
CA LYS A 15 -83.89 -14.76 -43.98
C LYS A 15 -83.26 -13.39 -43.92
N GLY A 16 -82.08 -13.29 -43.22
CA GLY A 16 -81.34 -12.03 -43.17
C GLY A 16 -80.43 -11.91 -41.98
N SER A 17 -80.71 -12.58 -40.81
CA SER A 17 -79.92 -12.45 -39.61
C SER A 17 -78.56 -13.18 -39.65
N ALA A 18 -78.44 -14.27 -40.41
CA ALA A 18 -77.20 -15.04 -40.53
C ALA A 18 -76.12 -14.22 -41.25
N LEU A 19 -76.40 -13.43 -42.24
CA LEU A 19 -75.44 -12.60 -42.94
C LEU A 19 -74.96 -11.44 -42.04
N VAL A 20 -75.87 -10.83 -41.28
CA VAL A 20 -75.54 -9.77 -40.33
C VAL A 20 -74.70 -10.36 -39.18
N LEU A 21 -75.04 -11.55 -38.68
CA LEU A 21 -74.27 -12.23 -37.61
C LEU A 21 -72.87 -12.61 -38.08
N THR A 22 -72.75 -13.13 -39.32
CA THR A 22 -71.42 -13.44 -39.89
C THR A 22 -70.59 -12.20 -40.16
N MET A 23 -71.19 -11.08 -40.58
CA MET A 23 -70.50 -9.79 -40.73
C MET A 23 -70.03 -9.26 -39.35
N ILE A 24 -70.87 -9.34 -38.34
CA ILE A 24 -70.53 -8.93 -36.99
C ILE A 24 -69.39 -9.81 -36.42
N MET A 25 -69.50 -11.13 -36.53
CA MET A 25 -68.48 -12.07 -36.09
C MET A 25 -67.18 -11.89 -36.86
N SER A 26 -67.23 -11.64 -38.18
CA SER A 26 -66.02 -11.33 -38.96
C SER A 26 -65.41 -10.00 -38.55
N ALA A 27 -66.21 -8.97 -38.26
CA ALA A 27 -65.70 -7.68 -37.75
C ALA A 27 -65.06 -7.81 -36.37
N ILE A 28 -65.68 -8.59 -35.48
CA ILE A 28 -65.09 -8.91 -34.14
C ILE A 28 -63.79 -9.69 -34.30
N ALA A 29 -63.76 -10.72 -35.16
CA ALA A 29 -62.55 -11.51 -35.41
C ALA A 29 -61.42 -10.65 -36.00
N LEU A 30 -61.71 -9.74 -36.92
CA LEU A 30 -60.74 -8.77 -37.46
C LEU A 30 -60.29 -7.78 -36.44
N ALA A 31 -61.16 -7.30 -35.54
CA ALA A 31 -60.79 -6.41 -34.45
C ALA A 31 -59.86 -7.11 -33.44
N ILE A 32 -60.14 -8.37 -33.07
CA ILE A 32 -59.29 -9.20 -32.24
C ILE A 32 -57.94 -9.44 -32.92
N LEU A 33 -57.90 -9.79 -34.19
CA LEU A 33 -56.67 -10.00 -34.94
C LEU A 33 -55.84 -8.72 -35.05
N ALA A 34 -56.48 -7.58 -35.33
CA ALA A 34 -55.83 -6.28 -35.37
C ALA A 34 -55.22 -5.91 -33.97
N SER A 35 -55.98 -6.13 -32.89
CA SER A 35 -55.51 -5.92 -31.53
C SER A 35 -54.34 -6.82 -31.19
N ALA A 36 -54.39 -8.11 -31.56
CA ALA A 36 -53.28 -9.06 -31.34
C ALA A 36 -52.03 -8.67 -32.15
N MET A 37 -52.20 -8.21 -33.40
CA MET A 37 -51.09 -7.71 -34.22
C MET A 37 -50.47 -6.44 -33.65
N LEU A 38 -51.28 -5.48 -33.18
CA LEU A 38 -50.78 -4.26 -32.51
C LEU A 38 -50.08 -4.59 -31.22
N TRP A 39 -50.60 -5.50 -30.42
CA TRP A 39 -49.95 -5.97 -29.18
C TRP A 39 -48.62 -6.68 -29.46
N SER A 40 -48.61 -7.59 -30.45
CA SER A 40 -47.39 -8.28 -30.89
C SER A 40 -46.32 -7.29 -31.39
N SER A 41 -46.70 -6.33 -32.23
CA SER A 41 -45.80 -5.29 -32.72
C SER A 41 -45.25 -4.41 -31.61
N SER A 42 -46.10 -4.01 -30.63
CA SER A 42 -45.69 -3.23 -29.48
C SER A 42 -44.75 -4.02 -28.57
N SER A 43 -45.07 -5.30 -28.32
CA SER A 43 -44.23 -6.19 -27.53
C SER A 43 -42.85 -6.40 -28.19
N THR A 44 -42.80 -6.63 -29.48
CA THR A 44 -41.56 -6.75 -30.24
C THR A 44 -40.72 -5.48 -30.15
N ARG A 45 -41.35 -4.29 -30.33
CA ARG A 45 -40.64 -3.01 -30.16
C ARG A 45 -40.05 -2.81 -28.77
N LEU A 46 -40.79 -3.17 -27.73
CA LEU A 46 -40.29 -3.10 -26.34
C LEU A 46 -39.11 -4.04 -26.13
N THR A 47 -39.21 -5.28 -26.63
CA THR A 47 -38.11 -6.25 -26.57
C THR A 47 -36.86 -5.73 -27.27
N TYR A 48 -36.98 -5.20 -28.48
CA TYR A 48 -35.85 -4.58 -29.18
C TYR A 48 -35.24 -3.42 -28.41
N ARG A 49 -36.06 -2.52 -27.88
CA ARG A 49 -35.55 -1.40 -27.06
C ARG A 49 -34.83 -1.86 -25.80
N THR A 50 -35.31 -2.92 -25.15
CA THR A 50 -34.66 -3.51 -23.99
C THR A 50 -33.29 -4.11 -24.37
N ILE A 51 -33.22 -4.83 -25.49
CA ILE A 51 -31.96 -5.38 -26.01
C ILE A 51 -30.98 -4.24 -26.34
N GLN A 52 -31.45 -3.19 -27.02
CA GLN A 52 -30.62 -2.02 -27.34
C GLN A 52 -30.07 -1.33 -26.08
N TYR A 53 -30.95 -1.17 -25.07
CA TYR A 53 -30.55 -0.59 -23.80
C TYR A 53 -29.49 -1.45 -23.10
N SER A 54 -29.68 -2.77 -23.06
CA SER A 54 -28.70 -3.68 -22.47
C SER A 54 -27.34 -3.62 -23.18
N CYS A 55 -27.35 -3.68 -24.51
CA CYS A 55 -26.14 -3.53 -25.32
C CYS A 55 -25.47 -2.16 -25.08
N ALA A 56 -26.25 -1.07 -25.07
CA ALA A 56 -25.75 0.25 -24.81
C ALA A 56 -25.15 0.36 -23.38
N LEU A 57 -25.79 -0.28 -22.41
CA LEU A 57 -25.27 -0.32 -21.05
C LEU A 57 -23.93 -1.04 -20.98
N GLU A 58 -23.81 -2.23 -21.60
CA GLU A 58 -22.55 -2.98 -21.70
C GLU A 58 -21.43 -2.17 -22.38
N GLY A 59 -21.77 -1.40 -23.42
CA GLY A 59 -20.83 -0.49 -24.06
C GLY A 59 -20.37 0.66 -23.15
N ALA A 60 -21.29 1.25 -22.38
CA ALA A 60 -20.94 2.29 -21.41
C ALA A 60 -20.09 1.73 -20.27
N GLU A 61 -20.38 0.52 -19.80
CA GLU A 61 -19.56 -0.21 -18.84
C GLU A 61 -18.13 -0.43 -19.39
N ALA A 62 -18.02 -0.90 -20.63
CA ALA A 62 -16.73 -1.13 -21.26
C ALA A 62 -15.88 0.16 -21.36
N ALA A 63 -16.52 1.31 -21.66
CA ALA A 63 -15.83 2.60 -21.68
C ALA A 63 -15.40 3.03 -20.28
N THR A 64 -16.27 2.89 -19.30
CA THR A 64 -15.96 3.18 -17.90
C THR A 64 -14.82 2.31 -17.39
N GLU A 65 -14.89 0.99 -17.65
CA GLU A 65 -13.86 0.03 -17.24
C GLU A 65 -12.48 0.33 -17.87
N LYS A 66 -12.46 0.77 -19.13
CA LYS A 66 -11.22 1.14 -19.80
C LYS A 66 -10.56 2.36 -19.13
N VAL A 67 -11.35 3.36 -18.73
CA VAL A 67 -10.87 4.52 -17.98
C VAL A 67 -10.38 4.12 -16.60
N VAL A 68 -11.19 3.37 -15.84
CA VAL A 68 -10.83 2.91 -14.49
C VAL A 68 -9.59 2.03 -14.53
N GLY A 69 -9.46 1.16 -15.52
CA GLY A 69 -8.26 0.33 -15.72
C GLY A 69 -7.01 1.16 -15.98
N SER A 70 -7.11 2.19 -16.83
CA SER A 70 -5.98 3.11 -17.10
C SER A 70 -5.60 3.93 -15.88
N MET A 71 -6.57 4.49 -15.15
CA MET A 71 -6.33 5.23 -13.90
C MET A 71 -5.71 4.34 -12.84
N SER A 72 -6.21 3.11 -12.70
CA SER A 72 -5.67 2.14 -11.74
C SER A 72 -4.21 1.78 -12.06
N HIS A 73 -3.92 1.52 -13.33
CA HIS A 73 -2.56 1.26 -13.78
C HIS A 73 -1.63 2.44 -13.43
N ASP A 74 -2.01 3.65 -13.81
CA ASP A 74 -1.17 4.83 -13.62
C ASP A 74 -0.98 5.15 -12.14
N PHE A 75 -2.03 4.96 -11.32
CA PHE A 75 -1.94 5.16 -9.87
C PHE A 75 -1.01 4.15 -9.19
N LEU A 76 -1.15 2.87 -9.50
CA LEU A 76 -0.29 1.81 -8.95
C LEU A 76 1.14 1.90 -9.49
N TYR A 77 1.32 2.43 -10.70
CA TYR A 77 2.62 2.58 -11.35
C TYR A 77 3.38 3.82 -10.89
N GLY A 78 2.74 4.99 -10.87
CA GLY A 78 3.39 6.28 -10.65
C GLY A 78 2.70 7.20 -9.62
N GLY A 79 1.69 6.69 -8.92
CA GLY A 79 1.01 7.40 -7.84
C GLY A 79 0.04 8.49 -8.30
N PRO A 80 -0.43 9.32 -7.35
CA PRO A 80 -1.44 10.35 -7.62
C PRO A 80 -1.04 11.36 -8.70
N ARG A 81 0.25 11.69 -8.79
CA ARG A 81 0.77 12.64 -9.76
C ARG A 81 0.57 12.16 -11.19
N LEU A 82 0.91 10.89 -11.47
CA LEU A 82 0.76 10.33 -12.82
C LEU A 82 -0.71 10.32 -13.26
N VAL A 83 -1.63 10.04 -12.33
CA VAL A 83 -3.08 10.13 -12.60
C VAL A 83 -3.49 11.56 -12.93
N SER A 84 -3.02 12.55 -12.16
CA SER A 84 -3.30 13.96 -12.40
C SER A 84 -2.77 14.44 -13.75
N ASP A 85 -1.56 14.02 -14.12
CA ASP A 85 -0.93 14.39 -15.40
C ASP A 85 -1.68 13.77 -16.60
N ASN A 86 -2.38 12.64 -16.42
CA ASN A 86 -3.07 11.91 -17.48
C ASN A 86 -4.60 12.18 -17.55
N LEU A 87 -5.15 13.11 -16.76
CA LEU A 87 -6.62 13.35 -16.71
C LEU A 87 -7.23 13.65 -18.08
N ASP A 88 -6.57 14.43 -18.92
CA ASP A 88 -7.07 14.74 -20.26
C ASP A 88 -7.02 13.52 -21.20
N ALA A 89 -6.04 12.63 -21.01
CA ALA A 89 -5.99 11.38 -21.76
C ALA A 89 -7.17 10.45 -21.40
N TYR A 90 -7.54 10.38 -20.13
CA TYR A 90 -8.70 9.60 -19.70
C TYR A 90 -9.99 10.14 -20.28
N ARG A 91 -10.15 11.46 -20.33
CA ARG A 91 -11.33 12.14 -20.86
C ARG A 91 -11.49 11.99 -22.38
N GLU A 92 -10.38 12.17 -23.11
CA GLU A 92 -10.43 12.37 -24.57
C GLU A 92 -10.01 11.14 -25.39
N LYS A 93 -9.24 10.21 -24.84
CA LYS A 93 -8.56 9.16 -25.61
C LYS A 93 -8.81 7.74 -25.13
N THR A 94 -9.48 7.57 -23.99
CA THR A 94 -9.58 6.26 -23.34
C THR A 94 -10.92 5.54 -23.57
N VAL A 95 -11.72 5.96 -24.54
CA VAL A 95 -12.90 5.21 -24.96
C VAL A 95 -12.52 3.99 -25.82
N PRO A 96 -13.31 2.90 -25.81
CA PRO A 96 -13.11 1.79 -26.73
C PRO A 96 -13.21 2.23 -28.19
N ASN A 97 -12.34 1.73 -29.03
CA ASN A 97 -12.27 2.11 -30.44
C ASN A 97 -11.77 0.96 -31.33
N SER A 98 -11.65 1.22 -32.63
CA SER A 98 -11.26 0.22 -33.64
C SER A 98 -9.87 -0.40 -33.41
N SER A 99 -8.98 0.28 -32.69
CA SER A 99 -7.65 -0.29 -32.35
C SER A 99 -7.73 -1.35 -31.26
N ASP A 100 -8.74 -1.29 -30.40
CA ASP A 100 -8.98 -2.33 -29.39
C ASP A 100 -9.63 -3.57 -30.01
N SER A 101 -10.69 -3.34 -30.85
CA SER A 101 -11.40 -4.38 -31.57
C SER A 101 -12.27 -3.79 -32.69
N SER A 102 -12.40 -4.49 -33.82
CA SER A 102 -13.37 -4.13 -34.88
C SER A 102 -14.81 -4.12 -34.38
N TYR A 103 -15.13 -4.76 -33.28
CA TYR A 103 -16.43 -4.72 -32.61
C TYR A 103 -16.88 -3.29 -32.31
N TRP A 104 -15.96 -2.40 -31.96
CA TRP A 104 -16.25 -1.03 -31.58
C TRP A 104 -16.48 -0.05 -32.77
N ASN A 105 -16.36 -0.51 -34.00
CA ASN A 105 -16.51 0.37 -35.18
C ASN A 105 -17.90 1.04 -35.30
N ASN A 106 -18.92 0.38 -34.78
CA ASN A 106 -20.29 0.86 -34.86
C ASN A 106 -20.83 1.42 -33.55
N TRP A 107 -19.91 1.79 -32.64
CA TRP A 107 -20.28 2.34 -31.35
C TRP A 107 -19.98 3.84 -31.29
N GLU A 108 -20.87 4.56 -30.66
CA GLU A 108 -20.66 5.96 -30.30
C GLU A 108 -20.63 6.10 -28.79
N PHE A 109 -19.56 6.67 -28.29
CA PHE A 109 -19.35 6.99 -26.86
C PHE A 109 -19.47 8.49 -26.68
N THR A 110 -20.08 8.94 -25.58
CA THR A 110 -20.17 10.35 -25.22
C THR A 110 -19.95 10.57 -23.74
N ASP A 111 -19.40 11.74 -23.39
CA ASP A 111 -19.33 12.21 -22.03
C ASP A 111 -20.72 12.65 -21.50
N ALA A 112 -20.81 13.09 -20.26
CA ALA A 112 -22.03 13.61 -19.66
C ALA A 112 -22.58 14.88 -20.34
N LYS A 113 -21.76 15.59 -21.11
CA LYS A 113 -22.13 16.81 -21.87
C LYS A 113 -22.51 16.50 -23.30
N GLY A 114 -22.37 15.25 -23.76
CA GLY A 114 -22.66 14.81 -25.10
C GLY A 114 -21.51 14.96 -26.10
N ASN A 115 -20.28 15.26 -25.64
CA ASN A 115 -19.11 15.29 -26.52
C ASN A 115 -18.75 13.87 -26.97
N LYS A 116 -18.62 13.68 -28.28
CA LYS A 116 -18.36 12.37 -28.90
C LYS A 116 -16.91 11.92 -28.72
N GLY A 117 -16.71 10.63 -28.53
CA GLY A 117 -15.39 10.02 -28.33
C GLY A 117 -14.77 10.35 -26.98
N GLN A 118 -15.56 10.82 -26.02
CA GLN A 118 -15.09 11.27 -24.71
C GLN A 118 -15.82 10.57 -23.57
N THR A 119 -15.19 10.59 -22.39
CA THR A 119 -15.74 10.15 -21.10
C THR A 119 -15.58 11.27 -20.08
N SER A 120 -16.58 11.52 -19.23
CA SER A 120 -16.41 12.44 -18.10
C SER A 120 -15.54 11.79 -17.04
N VAL A 121 -14.52 12.52 -16.59
CA VAL A 121 -13.71 12.19 -15.40
C VAL A 121 -13.66 13.45 -14.57
N ASP A 122 -14.44 13.47 -13.51
CA ASP A 122 -14.60 14.61 -12.63
C ASP A 122 -14.00 14.32 -11.25
N LEU A 123 -13.31 15.29 -10.66
CA LEU A 123 -12.78 15.19 -9.32
C LEU A 123 -13.95 15.29 -8.32
N GLY A 124 -14.15 14.26 -7.51
CA GLY A 124 -15.12 14.23 -6.42
C GLY A 124 -14.57 14.88 -5.15
N SER A 125 -13.46 14.35 -4.62
CA SER A 125 -12.70 14.94 -3.51
C SER A 125 -11.20 14.77 -3.79
N SER A 126 -10.37 15.56 -3.13
CA SER A 126 -8.93 15.58 -3.38
C SER A 126 -8.14 15.50 -2.09
N ASP A 127 -7.28 14.49 -2.01
CA ASP A 127 -6.18 14.35 -1.04
C ASP A 127 -6.64 14.52 0.42
N GLU A 128 -7.81 13.97 0.76
CA GLU A 128 -8.34 14.00 2.11
C GLU A 128 -7.70 12.86 2.94
N TYR A 129 -7.13 13.21 4.11
CA TYR A 129 -6.64 12.23 5.06
C TYR A 129 -7.79 11.75 5.95
N VAL A 130 -8.23 10.53 5.73
CA VAL A 130 -9.43 9.98 6.35
C VAL A 130 -9.19 8.55 6.86
N VAL A 131 -10.07 8.09 7.74
CA VAL A 131 -10.18 6.67 8.07
C VAL A 131 -10.79 5.95 6.87
N LEU A 132 -10.14 4.89 6.41
CA LEU A 132 -10.61 4.11 5.27
C LEU A 132 -11.82 3.25 5.67
N ASP A 133 -12.76 3.11 4.74
CA ASP A 133 -13.96 2.28 4.85
C ASP A 133 -13.91 1.06 3.90
N SER A 134 -12.75 0.78 3.35
CA SER A 134 -12.50 -0.29 2.38
C SER A 134 -12.13 -1.63 3.05
N THR A 135 -11.56 -2.55 2.28
CA THR A 135 -11.00 -3.83 2.79
C THR A 135 -10.00 -3.63 3.94
N PHE A 136 -9.37 -2.45 4.00
CA PHE A 136 -8.44 -2.07 5.06
C PHE A 136 -9.08 -1.04 6.01
N SER A 137 -10.35 -1.27 6.34
CA SER A 137 -11.12 -0.42 7.26
C SER A 137 -10.36 -0.12 8.54
N GLY A 138 -10.39 1.15 8.96
CA GLY A 138 -9.72 1.62 10.17
C GLY A 138 -8.25 2.06 9.97
N LEU A 139 -7.58 1.74 8.84
CA LEU A 139 -6.37 2.45 8.46
C LEU A 139 -6.70 3.88 8.06
N HIS A 140 -5.71 4.75 8.13
CA HIS A 140 -5.82 6.12 7.66
C HIS A 140 -5.04 6.27 6.35
N GLY A 141 -5.59 7.02 5.40
CA GLY A 141 -4.94 7.24 4.10
C GLY A 141 -5.33 8.56 3.47
N TYR A 142 -4.52 9.01 2.53
CA TYR A 142 -4.90 10.08 1.62
C TYR A 142 -5.79 9.50 0.53
N VAL A 143 -7.01 10.03 0.39
CA VAL A 143 -7.99 9.55 -0.57
C VAL A 143 -8.31 10.63 -1.58
N THR A 144 -8.15 10.32 -2.86
CA THR A 144 -8.65 11.14 -3.96
C THR A 144 -9.75 10.36 -4.67
N THR A 145 -10.92 10.97 -4.80
CA THR A 145 -12.08 10.35 -5.43
C THR A 145 -12.31 10.95 -6.82
N TYR A 146 -12.48 10.10 -7.81
CA TYR A 146 -12.88 10.47 -9.16
C TYR A 146 -14.23 9.86 -9.52
N ASN A 147 -15.05 10.63 -10.23
CA ASN A 147 -16.32 10.22 -10.77
C ASN A 147 -16.20 10.03 -12.28
N VAL A 148 -16.33 8.79 -12.74
CA VAL A 148 -16.24 8.43 -14.16
C VAL A 148 -17.65 8.22 -14.70
N THR A 149 -18.04 8.95 -15.76
CA THR A 149 -19.36 8.80 -16.40
C THR A 149 -19.18 8.66 -17.89
N SER A 150 -19.71 7.59 -18.45
CA SER A 150 -19.71 7.32 -19.88
C SER A 150 -21.11 6.97 -20.38
N HIS A 151 -21.44 7.43 -21.57
CA HIS A 151 -22.63 7.03 -22.29
C HIS A 151 -22.23 6.32 -23.58
N SER A 152 -23.01 5.35 -24.00
CA SER A 152 -22.80 4.66 -25.27
C SER A 152 -24.09 4.36 -26.02
N ARG A 153 -23.97 4.16 -27.32
CA ARG A 153 -25.01 3.62 -28.19
C ARG A 153 -24.41 2.81 -29.33
N ASP A 154 -25.07 1.73 -29.69
CA ASP A 154 -24.79 0.99 -30.92
C ASP A 154 -25.43 1.69 -32.10
N THR A 155 -24.66 2.04 -33.12
CA THR A 155 -25.11 2.72 -34.34
C THR A 155 -25.31 1.75 -35.50
N SER A 156 -24.95 0.46 -35.36
CA SER A 156 -25.00 -0.55 -36.43
C SER A 156 -26.42 -1.02 -36.76
N ALA A 157 -27.33 -0.89 -35.83
CA ALA A 157 -28.56 -1.70 -35.82
C ALA A 157 -29.71 -1.15 -36.66
N TYR A 158 -29.61 0.03 -37.32
CA TYR A 158 -30.82 0.70 -37.82
C TYR A 158 -30.65 1.28 -39.20
N ASP A 159 -30.74 0.40 -40.17
CA ASP A 159 -30.87 0.74 -41.60
C ASP A 159 -32.19 1.51 -41.84
N GLY A 160 -32.11 2.84 -41.83
CA GLY A 160 -33.11 3.75 -42.36
C GLY A 160 -34.47 3.84 -41.66
N SER A 161 -34.72 3.17 -40.57
CA SER A 161 -35.96 3.34 -39.80
C SER A 161 -35.79 4.36 -38.66
N SER A 162 -36.83 5.17 -38.44
CA SER A 162 -36.91 6.25 -37.43
C SER A 162 -36.87 5.77 -35.95
N LEU A 163 -36.37 4.57 -35.68
CA LEU A 163 -36.12 4.07 -34.34
C LEU A 163 -34.70 4.50 -33.93
N ASN A 164 -34.61 5.65 -33.29
CA ASN A 164 -33.38 6.12 -32.71
C ASN A 164 -32.75 5.03 -31.83
N SER A 165 -31.44 4.80 -31.97
CA SER A 165 -30.71 3.89 -31.09
C SER A 165 -30.84 4.38 -29.64
N VAL A 166 -30.98 3.43 -28.71
CA VAL A 166 -31.08 3.75 -27.30
C VAL A 166 -29.69 4.08 -26.78
N THR A 167 -29.56 5.16 -26.03
CA THR A 167 -28.34 5.51 -25.30
C THR A 167 -28.51 5.09 -23.85
N ALA A 168 -27.48 4.44 -23.27
CA ALA A 168 -27.39 4.16 -21.85
C ALA A 168 -26.11 4.76 -21.30
N GLY A 169 -26.08 5.03 -20.00
CA GLY A 169 -24.92 5.58 -19.33
C GLY A 169 -24.63 4.86 -18.03
N VAL A 170 -23.36 4.89 -17.64
CA VAL A 170 -22.82 4.33 -16.40
C VAL A 170 -22.03 5.40 -15.67
N PHE A 171 -22.24 5.46 -14.37
CA PHE A 171 -21.46 6.21 -13.41
C PHE A 171 -20.69 5.22 -12.52
N GLN A 172 -19.40 5.48 -12.32
CA GLN A 172 -18.54 4.74 -11.41
C GLN A 172 -17.68 5.69 -10.59
N GLU A 173 -17.79 5.60 -9.28
CA GLU A 173 -16.87 6.24 -8.37
C GLU A 173 -15.59 5.40 -8.24
N VAL A 174 -14.43 6.06 -8.27
CA VAL A 174 -13.11 5.46 -8.09
C VAL A 174 -12.39 6.20 -6.97
N LYS A 175 -12.01 5.48 -5.91
CA LYS A 175 -11.20 6.00 -4.81
C LYS A 175 -9.76 5.53 -4.98
N LEU A 176 -8.84 6.48 -4.98
CA LEU A 176 -7.39 6.26 -5.02
C LEU A 176 -6.85 6.49 -3.62
N GLU A 177 -6.44 5.41 -2.95
CA GLU A 177 -6.01 5.42 -1.56
C GLU A 177 -4.49 5.30 -1.46
N SER A 178 -3.83 6.27 -0.81
CA SER A 178 -2.41 6.28 -0.49
C SER A 178 -2.23 6.10 1.02
N ILE A 179 -1.80 4.91 1.44
CA ILE A 179 -1.72 4.48 2.84
C ILE A 179 -0.28 4.58 3.33
N PRO A 180 0.06 5.43 4.32
CA PRO A 180 1.41 5.45 4.89
C PRO A 180 1.81 4.08 5.44
N ILE A 181 2.98 3.58 5.01
CA ILE A 181 3.37 2.19 5.28
C ILE A 181 3.55 1.88 6.77
N PHE A 182 3.86 2.88 7.59
CA PHE A 182 4.08 2.70 9.03
C PHE A 182 2.80 2.59 9.86
N GLN A 183 1.63 2.55 9.23
CA GLN A 183 0.37 2.24 9.93
C GLN A 183 0.18 0.74 10.23
N PHE A 184 1.09 -0.09 9.81
CA PHE A 184 1.15 -1.50 10.20
C PHE A 184 2.15 -1.71 11.34
N ALA A 185 1.77 -2.50 12.35
CA ALA A 185 2.75 -2.98 13.33
C ALA A 185 3.82 -3.84 12.66
N MET A 186 3.37 -4.72 11.73
CA MET A 186 4.25 -5.53 10.90
C MET A 186 3.73 -5.55 9.46
N TYR A 187 4.60 -5.22 8.51
CA TYR A 187 4.31 -5.29 7.09
C TYR A 187 5.43 -6.04 6.36
N SER A 188 5.05 -6.90 5.40
CA SER A 188 6.00 -7.52 4.47
C SER A 188 5.57 -7.34 3.03
N SER A 189 6.50 -6.91 2.16
CA SER A 189 6.27 -6.85 0.71
C SER A 189 6.18 -8.22 0.02
N GLY A 190 6.48 -9.29 0.73
CA GLY A 190 6.39 -10.69 0.31
C GLY A 190 5.94 -11.57 1.47
N ASP A 191 6.50 -12.77 1.59
CA ASP A 191 6.18 -13.67 2.69
C ASP A 191 6.62 -13.08 4.05
N MET A 192 5.86 -13.41 5.08
CA MET A 192 6.16 -13.06 6.47
C MET A 192 6.22 -14.32 7.32
N GLU A 193 7.18 -14.37 8.22
CA GLU A 193 7.37 -15.48 9.17
C GLU A 193 7.40 -14.93 10.59
N ILE A 194 6.65 -15.55 11.51
CA ILE A 194 6.65 -15.22 12.94
C ILE A 194 6.69 -16.53 13.74
N SER A 195 7.83 -16.79 14.41
CA SER A 195 8.09 -18.05 15.16
C SER A 195 8.69 -17.71 16.52
N CYS A 196 7.97 -16.95 17.35
CA CYS A 196 8.50 -16.42 18.59
C CYS A 196 8.74 -17.49 19.66
N GLY A 197 9.97 -17.56 20.21
CA GLY A 197 10.33 -18.45 21.32
C GLY A 197 9.84 -17.96 22.69
N GLN A 198 9.52 -16.69 22.84
CA GLN A 198 8.95 -16.07 24.05
C GLN A 198 7.52 -15.61 23.75
N PRO A 199 6.66 -15.45 24.78
CA PRO A 199 5.35 -14.84 24.58
C PRO A 199 5.46 -13.52 23.83
N LEU A 200 4.57 -13.29 22.85
CA LEU A 200 4.55 -12.10 22.02
C LEU A 200 3.12 -11.64 21.79
N ASP A 201 2.82 -10.42 22.20
CA ASP A 201 1.57 -9.74 21.87
C ASP A 201 1.83 -8.68 20.81
N ILE A 202 1.07 -8.71 19.71
CA ILE A 202 1.18 -7.76 18.58
C ILE A 202 -0.04 -6.85 18.63
N THR A 203 0.18 -5.58 19.01
CA THR A 203 -0.88 -4.62 19.35
C THR A 203 -1.43 -3.84 18.16
N GLY A 204 -0.87 -3.99 16.97
CA GLY A 204 -1.30 -3.30 15.76
C GLY A 204 -1.47 -4.25 14.59
N ARG A 205 -1.89 -3.70 13.44
CA ARG A 205 -2.21 -4.46 12.23
C ARG A 205 -1.02 -5.18 11.65
N VAL A 206 -1.26 -6.39 11.12
CA VAL A 206 -0.25 -7.19 10.42
C VAL A 206 -0.68 -7.41 8.98
N HIS A 207 0.24 -7.21 8.03
CA HIS A 207 -0.03 -7.47 6.62
C HIS A 207 1.16 -8.12 5.90
N ALA A 208 0.88 -9.16 5.12
CA ALA A 208 1.85 -9.78 4.21
C ALA A 208 1.35 -9.74 2.76
N ASN A 209 2.15 -9.21 1.83
CA ASN A 209 1.86 -9.29 0.39
C ASN A 209 2.08 -10.70 -0.19
N GLY A 210 2.59 -11.64 0.59
CA GLY A 210 2.75 -13.06 0.27
C GLY A 210 1.99 -13.95 1.24
N MET A 211 2.61 -15.08 1.60
CA MET A 211 2.15 -15.98 2.65
C MET A 211 2.48 -15.42 4.03
N LEU A 212 1.62 -15.68 5.01
CA LEU A 212 1.93 -15.43 6.42
C LEU A 212 2.07 -16.77 7.14
N TYR A 213 3.30 -17.11 7.55
CA TYR A 213 3.60 -18.30 8.33
C TYR A 213 3.70 -17.93 9.80
N VAL A 214 2.83 -18.51 10.63
CA VAL A 214 2.78 -18.25 12.08
C VAL A 214 2.98 -19.55 12.81
N GLU A 215 4.07 -19.67 13.54
CA GLU A 215 4.35 -20.86 14.34
C GLU A 215 5.14 -20.47 15.59
N PRO A 216 4.46 -19.96 16.63
CA PRO A 216 5.12 -19.61 17.88
C PRO A 216 5.45 -20.86 18.72
N ASP A 217 6.63 -20.87 19.37
CA ASP A 217 6.95 -21.87 20.40
C ASP A 217 6.23 -21.59 21.73
N ASN A 218 5.63 -20.41 21.88
CA ASN A 218 4.95 -19.94 23.11
C ASN A 218 3.69 -19.15 22.75
N LYS A 219 2.94 -18.69 23.78
CA LYS A 219 1.73 -17.88 23.57
C LYS A 219 2.00 -16.69 22.65
N MET A 220 1.20 -16.55 21.64
CA MET A 220 1.18 -15.41 20.72
C MET A 220 -0.23 -14.86 20.56
N THR A 221 -0.38 -13.54 20.61
CA THR A 221 -1.66 -12.86 20.49
C THR A 221 -1.57 -11.78 19.42
N PHE A 222 -2.50 -11.79 18.48
CA PHE A 222 -2.77 -10.66 17.58
C PHE A 222 -3.95 -9.87 18.16
N GLU A 223 -3.73 -8.62 18.51
CA GLU A 223 -4.75 -7.75 19.12
C GLU A 223 -5.48 -6.89 18.08
N SER A 224 -5.08 -6.98 16.81
CA SER A 224 -5.65 -6.22 15.69
C SER A 224 -5.72 -7.10 14.44
N ASP A 225 -6.19 -6.52 13.33
CA ASP A 225 -6.41 -7.21 12.06
C ASP A 225 -5.13 -7.86 11.52
N VAL A 226 -5.29 -9.05 10.99
CA VAL A 226 -4.23 -9.82 10.32
C VAL A 226 -4.66 -10.13 8.90
N THR A 227 -3.87 -9.69 7.93
CA THR A 227 -4.22 -9.84 6.51
C THR A 227 -3.06 -10.40 5.70
N ALA A 228 -3.37 -11.21 4.68
CA ALA A 228 -2.39 -11.70 3.72
C ALA A 228 -2.97 -11.74 2.30
N VAL A 229 -2.13 -11.48 1.31
CA VAL A 229 -2.52 -11.63 -0.10
C VAL A 229 -2.66 -13.08 -0.50
N GLN A 230 -1.89 -13.97 0.15
CA GLN A 230 -2.02 -15.41 0.03
C GLN A 230 -2.60 -15.99 1.34
N ASP A 231 -2.23 -17.21 1.70
CA ASP A 231 -2.78 -17.87 2.89
C ASP A 231 -2.09 -17.41 4.18
N ILE A 232 -2.85 -17.42 5.27
CA ILE A 232 -2.37 -17.33 6.65
C ILE A 232 -2.31 -18.78 7.19
N LEU A 233 -1.11 -19.24 7.54
CA LEU A 233 -0.87 -20.65 7.84
C LEU A 233 -0.26 -20.84 9.24
N PHE A 234 -0.88 -21.69 10.05
CA PHE A 234 -0.30 -22.16 11.30
C PHE A 234 0.73 -23.26 11.01
N GLN A 235 1.88 -22.85 10.49
CA GLN A 235 3.03 -23.71 10.21
C GLN A 235 4.29 -22.84 9.95
N ARG A 236 5.46 -23.50 9.92
CA ARG A 236 6.69 -22.85 9.42
C ARG A 236 6.71 -22.78 7.90
N ASN A 237 7.54 -21.89 7.39
CA ASN A 237 7.85 -21.82 5.97
C ASN A 237 8.32 -23.21 5.46
N PRO A 238 7.85 -23.70 4.32
CA PRO A 238 8.27 -24.98 3.75
C PRO A 238 9.79 -25.12 3.51
N LEU A 239 10.51 -24.02 3.41
CA LEU A 239 11.96 -23.99 3.28
C LEU A 239 12.69 -23.98 4.63
N ASP A 240 11.98 -23.86 5.76
CA ASP A 240 12.60 -23.84 7.09
C ASP A 240 13.28 -25.19 7.38
N PRO A 241 14.60 -25.23 7.65
CA PRO A 241 15.32 -26.47 7.94
C PRO A 241 14.84 -27.18 9.21
N ARG A 242 14.08 -26.50 10.09
CA ARG A 242 13.48 -27.10 11.28
C ARG A 242 12.23 -27.93 10.98
N GLY A 243 11.75 -27.93 9.71
CA GLY A 243 10.53 -28.60 9.26
C GLY A 243 9.28 -27.75 9.43
N THR A 244 8.17 -28.20 8.84
CA THR A 244 6.92 -27.43 8.77
C THR A 244 5.96 -27.67 9.95
N THR A 245 6.17 -28.72 10.74
CA THR A 245 5.25 -29.11 11.82
C THR A 245 5.28 -28.08 12.96
N PRO A 246 4.14 -27.55 13.38
CA PRO A 246 4.05 -26.69 14.55
C PRO A 246 4.49 -27.42 15.83
N ASN A 247 5.23 -26.76 16.69
CA ASN A 247 5.65 -27.28 17.99
C ASN A 247 4.94 -26.59 19.16
N GLY A 248 4.46 -25.36 18.94
CA GLY A 248 3.83 -24.55 19.97
C GLY A 248 2.32 -24.45 19.85
N PRO A 249 1.69 -23.61 20.67
CA PRO A 249 0.24 -23.39 20.64
C PRO A 249 -0.16 -22.58 19.39
N GLU A 250 -1.39 -22.81 18.94
CA GLU A 250 -2.01 -21.97 17.93
C GLU A 250 -2.07 -20.50 18.39
N PRO A 251 -1.81 -19.52 17.50
CA PRO A 251 -1.91 -18.11 17.84
C PRO A 251 -3.35 -17.72 18.19
N VAL A 252 -3.49 -16.73 19.06
CA VAL A 252 -4.79 -16.18 19.45
C VAL A 252 -5.06 -14.92 18.63
N TYR A 253 -6.17 -14.90 17.89
CA TYR A 253 -6.68 -13.72 17.21
C TYR A 253 -7.80 -13.11 18.06
N VAL A 254 -7.63 -11.87 18.52
CA VAL A 254 -8.64 -11.18 19.33
C VAL A 254 -9.86 -10.82 18.47
N HIS A 255 -9.62 -10.52 17.19
CA HIS A 255 -10.63 -10.22 16.19
C HIS A 255 -10.59 -11.29 15.07
N PRO A 256 -11.11 -12.51 15.28
CA PRO A 256 -10.99 -13.59 14.31
C PRO A 256 -11.72 -13.34 12.99
N ASP A 257 -12.74 -12.47 12.98
CA ASP A 257 -13.46 -12.08 11.75
C ASP A 257 -12.64 -11.11 10.87
N GLU A 258 -11.51 -10.60 11.37
CA GLU A 258 -10.58 -9.69 10.72
C GLU A 258 -9.25 -10.38 10.36
N GLU A 259 -9.18 -11.71 10.49
CA GLU A 259 -8.14 -12.54 9.88
C GLU A 259 -8.53 -12.84 8.43
N LEU A 260 -7.93 -12.11 7.48
CA LEU A 260 -8.33 -12.16 6.08
C LEU A 260 -7.19 -12.60 5.16
N SER A 261 -7.35 -13.78 4.57
CA SER A 261 -6.55 -14.25 3.43
C SER A 261 -7.11 -13.73 2.10
N HIS A 262 -6.27 -13.72 1.06
CA HIS A 262 -6.64 -13.35 -0.31
C HIS A 262 -7.12 -11.89 -0.45
N VAL A 263 -6.61 -11.00 0.41
CA VAL A 263 -6.84 -9.57 0.23
C VAL A 263 -5.98 -9.04 -0.93
N PRO A 264 -6.39 -7.97 -1.60
CA PRO A 264 -5.57 -7.38 -2.66
C PRO A 264 -4.23 -6.86 -2.15
N ALA A 265 -3.17 -7.04 -2.95
CA ALA A 265 -1.84 -6.55 -2.63
C ALA A 265 -1.79 -5.01 -2.55
N MET A 266 -0.93 -4.51 -1.69
CA MET A 266 -0.58 -3.10 -1.58
C MET A 266 0.85 -2.89 -2.09
N THR A 267 1.04 -1.94 -3.00
CA THR A 267 2.31 -1.75 -3.71
C THR A 267 2.81 -0.31 -3.62
N LEU A 268 4.11 -0.13 -3.80
CA LEU A 268 4.70 1.19 -3.97
C LEU A 268 4.64 1.62 -5.44
N PRO A 269 4.35 2.89 -5.75
CA PRO A 269 4.30 3.40 -7.12
C PRO A 269 5.72 3.70 -7.66
N ILE A 270 6.54 2.66 -7.83
CA ILE A 270 7.95 2.77 -8.22
C ILE A 270 8.20 2.81 -9.74
N GLY A 271 7.15 2.85 -10.56
CA GLY A 271 7.29 2.87 -12.01
C GLY A 271 7.65 1.53 -12.65
N MET A 272 7.55 0.45 -11.89
CA MET A 272 7.82 -0.92 -12.33
C MET A 272 7.15 -1.93 -11.39
N THR A 273 7.20 -3.22 -11.76
CA THR A 273 6.70 -4.30 -10.90
C THR A 273 7.43 -4.30 -9.55
N ASN A 274 6.68 -4.42 -8.46
CA ASN A 274 7.20 -4.44 -7.08
C ASN A 274 7.90 -5.77 -6.75
N SER A 275 8.96 -6.12 -7.50
CA SER A 275 9.85 -7.19 -7.07
C SER A 275 10.70 -6.73 -5.88
N PRO A 276 11.19 -7.66 -5.03
CA PRO A 276 12.02 -7.28 -3.88
C PRO A 276 13.24 -6.43 -4.25
N ASP A 277 13.90 -6.74 -5.38
CA ASP A 277 15.02 -5.94 -5.87
C ASP A 277 14.63 -4.56 -6.35
N ALA A 278 13.47 -4.44 -7.02
CA ALA A 278 12.96 -3.14 -7.47
C ALA A 278 12.56 -2.25 -6.29
N VAL A 279 11.91 -2.82 -5.27
CA VAL A 279 11.52 -2.09 -4.07
C VAL A 279 12.74 -1.63 -3.26
N ARG A 280 13.83 -2.42 -3.22
CA ARG A 280 15.07 -2.01 -2.55
C ARG A 280 15.67 -0.74 -3.14
N GLU A 281 15.40 -0.42 -4.40
CA GLU A 281 15.89 0.80 -5.04
C GLU A 281 15.50 2.07 -4.30
N ILE A 282 14.42 2.09 -3.52
CA ILE A 282 14.01 3.27 -2.74
C ILE A 282 15.06 3.72 -1.71
N ILE A 283 15.87 2.78 -1.20
CA ILE A 283 16.96 3.09 -0.26
C ILE A 283 18.31 3.30 -0.95
N GLN A 284 18.44 2.97 -2.25
CA GLN A 284 19.68 3.18 -2.99
C GLN A 284 19.84 4.64 -3.43
N PRO A 285 21.08 5.16 -3.53
CA PRO A 285 21.32 6.44 -4.19
C PRO A 285 20.91 6.35 -5.67
N PRO A 286 20.47 7.45 -6.30
CA PRO A 286 20.07 7.43 -7.69
C PRO A 286 21.27 7.13 -8.60
N PRO A 287 21.11 6.30 -9.65
CA PRO A 287 22.13 6.16 -10.68
C PRO A 287 22.26 7.46 -11.49
N ASN A 288 23.43 7.64 -12.12
CA ASN A 288 23.68 8.83 -12.93
C ASN A 288 22.61 8.99 -14.03
N GLY A 289 21.97 10.15 -14.08
CA GLY A 289 20.98 10.50 -15.09
C GLY A 289 19.55 10.07 -14.76
N GLU A 290 19.28 9.49 -13.59
CA GLU A 290 17.90 9.28 -13.16
C GLU A 290 17.18 10.61 -12.94
N ASP A 291 15.97 10.73 -13.49
CA ASP A 291 15.10 11.88 -13.22
C ASP A 291 14.54 11.80 -11.80
N PRO A 292 14.84 12.78 -10.91
CA PRO A 292 14.26 12.80 -9.56
C PRO A 292 12.71 12.85 -9.55
N ASN A 293 12.09 13.27 -10.67
CA ASN A 293 10.65 13.30 -10.83
C ASN A 293 10.06 12.02 -11.42
N SER A 294 10.88 11.04 -11.81
CA SER A 294 10.39 9.71 -12.18
C SER A 294 9.66 9.06 -11.00
N PRO A 295 8.76 8.09 -11.22
CA PRO A 295 8.05 7.39 -10.13
C PRO A 295 9.01 6.89 -9.04
N LEU A 296 10.08 6.19 -9.41
CA LEU A 296 11.10 5.73 -8.46
C LEU A 296 11.89 6.89 -7.85
N GLY A 297 12.29 7.87 -8.65
CA GLY A 297 13.04 9.04 -8.19
C GLY A 297 12.34 9.81 -7.07
N GLN A 298 11.01 9.93 -7.14
CA GLN A 298 10.20 10.56 -6.12
C GLN A 298 10.12 9.75 -4.82
N LEU A 299 10.37 8.44 -4.85
CA LEU A 299 10.33 7.56 -3.68
C LEU A 299 11.70 7.33 -3.05
N ARG A 300 12.80 7.61 -3.76
CA ARG A 300 14.15 7.44 -3.20
C ARG A 300 14.34 8.32 -1.96
N TYR A 301 14.71 7.70 -0.85
CA TYR A 301 15.05 8.42 0.37
C TYR A 301 16.16 9.44 0.15
N TYR A 302 17.12 9.15 -0.74
CA TYR A 302 18.18 10.08 -1.14
C TYR A 302 17.62 11.41 -1.68
N ASN A 303 16.67 11.34 -2.61
CA ASN A 303 16.10 12.52 -3.25
C ASN A 303 15.16 13.32 -2.34
N LYS A 304 14.56 12.65 -1.35
CA LYS A 304 13.61 13.24 -0.40
C LYS A 304 14.28 13.82 0.85
N ALA A 305 15.52 13.41 1.15
CA ALA A 305 16.20 13.83 2.36
C ALA A 305 16.58 15.31 2.31
N GLN A 306 16.33 16.02 3.42
CA GLN A 306 16.73 17.43 3.58
C GLN A 306 18.25 17.59 3.67
N VAL A 307 18.92 16.60 4.24
CA VAL A 307 20.37 16.59 4.41
C VAL A 307 20.94 15.27 3.90
N ILE A 308 21.98 15.37 3.06
CA ILE A 308 22.74 14.21 2.58
C ILE A 308 24.14 14.26 3.16
N ILE A 309 24.51 13.23 3.90
CA ILE A 309 25.87 12.97 4.41
C ILE A 309 26.55 12.03 3.42
N GLU A 310 27.50 12.51 2.66
CA GLU A 310 28.24 11.72 1.66
C GLU A 310 29.65 11.45 2.17
N VAL A 311 30.03 10.16 2.21
CA VAL A 311 31.32 9.71 2.73
C VAL A 311 32.06 8.90 1.67
N SER A 312 33.21 9.40 1.27
CA SER A 312 34.16 8.77 0.36
C SER A 312 35.45 8.36 1.08
N ASP A 313 36.37 7.74 0.36
CA ASP A 313 37.70 7.36 0.91
C ASP A 313 38.50 8.56 1.44
N THR A 314 38.23 9.76 0.97
CA THR A 314 39.03 10.96 1.25
C THR A 314 38.29 12.07 1.97
N ASN A 315 36.96 12.11 1.87
CA ASN A 315 36.18 13.24 2.33
C ASN A 315 34.85 12.83 2.97
N ILE A 316 34.42 13.62 3.93
CA ILE A 316 33.05 13.67 4.45
C ILE A 316 32.45 15.01 4.01
N THR A 317 31.38 14.98 3.25
CA THR A 317 30.63 16.17 2.84
C THR A 317 29.19 16.07 3.31
N VAL A 318 28.63 17.19 3.74
CA VAL A 318 27.20 17.29 4.09
C VAL A 318 26.59 18.37 3.21
N LYS A 319 25.47 18.04 2.58
CA LYS A 319 24.77 18.92 1.65
C LYS A 319 23.30 19.06 2.06
N SER A 320 22.74 20.23 1.85
CA SER A 320 21.30 20.47 1.93
C SER A 320 20.90 21.35 0.74
N ASP A 321 19.91 20.93 -0.02
CA ASP A 321 19.48 21.61 -1.25
C ASP A 321 20.67 22.00 -2.16
N GLY A 322 21.58 21.05 -2.42
CA GLY A 322 22.78 21.23 -3.21
C GLY A 322 23.87 22.09 -2.54
N THR A 323 23.59 22.77 -1.44
CA THR A 323 24.55 23.62 -0.72
C THR A 323 25.39 22.78 0.24
N GLN A 324 26.72 22.87 0.12
CA GLN A 324 27.64 22.17 1.02
C GLN A 324 27.78 22.90 2.35
N MET A 325 27.69 22.13 3.45
CA MET A 325 27.88 22.64 4.82
C MET A 325 29.37 22.83 5.15
N PRO A 326 29.71 23.78 6.03
CA PRO A 326 31.10 23.97 6.46
C PRO A 326 31.68 22.73 7.14
N ALA A 327 32.87 22.29 6.71
CA ALA A 327 33.50 21.07 7.23
C ALA A 327 33.72 21.10 8.76
N ALA A 328 34.04 22.26 9.33
CA ALA A 328 34.19 22.41 10.78
C ALA A 328 32.90 22.15 11.56
N GLU A 329 31.74 22.45 11.00
CA GLU A 329 30.45 22.14 11.59
C GLU A 329 30.15 20.63 11.49
N VAL A 330 30.41 20.02 10.33
CA VAL A 330 30.16 18.62 10.05
C VAL A 330 30.94 17.68 10.97
N GLN A 331 32.20 17.97 11.21
CA GLN A 331 33.10 17.18 12.08
C GLN A 331 32.63 17.11 13.55
N THR A 332 31.69 17.94 13.95
CA THR A 332 31.12 17.90 15.32
C THR A 332 30.18 16.72 15.54
N PHE A 333 29.54 16.21 14.48
CA PHE A 333 28.52 15.16 14.62
C PHE A 333 28.73 13.96 13.69
N VAL A 334 29.64 14.02 12.69
CA VAL A 334 29.97 12.89 11.81
C VAL A 334 31.43 12.48 11.97
N SER A 335 31.69 11.19 12.12
CA SER A 335 33.05 10.64 12.15
C SER A 335 33.10 9.24 11.49
N THR A 336 34.31 8.83 11.05
CA THR A 336 34.57 7.51 10.46
C THR A 336 35.75 6.81 11.15
N ASN A 337 36.11 7.24 12.38
CA ASN A 337 37.32 6.81 13.06
C ASN A 337 37.15 5.52 13.87
N ASN A 338 35.93 5.05 14.06
CA ASN A 338 35.64 3.89 14.88
C ASN A 338 35.54 2.62 14.04
N SER A 339 35.76 1.49 14.70
CA SER A 339 35.51 0.17 14.13
C SER A 339 35.13 -0.82 15.24
N PHE A 340 34.35 -1.82 14.90
CA PHE A 340 33.99 -2.91 15.79
C PHE A 340 33.75 -4.21 15.03
N TRP A 341 33.76 -5.33 15.73
CA TRP A 341 33.49 -6.63 15.16
C TRP A 341 31.97 -6.94 15.24
N ASP A 342 31.36 -7.24 14.10
CA ASP A 342 30.01 -7.81 14.06
C ASP A 342 30.14 -9.34 14.08
N ALA A 343 29.72 -9.94 15.19
CA ALA A 343 29.80 -11.37 15.38
C ALA A 343 28.83 -12.16 14.49
N ARG A 344 27.73 -11.55 14.02
CA ARG A 344 26.79 -12.17 13.10
C ARG A 344 27.32 -12.15 11.68
N GLU A 345 27.77 -11.00 11.20
CA GLU A 345 28.32 -10.85 9.85
C GLU A 345 29.76 -11.41 9.73
N GLN A 346 30.45 -11.66 10.84
CA GLN A 346 31.86 -12.04 10.90
C GLN A 346 32.75 -11.07 10.11
N LYS A 347 32.50 -9.79 10.25
CA LYS A 347 33.20 -8.71 9.58
C LYS A 347 33.55 -7.58 10.55
N THR A 348 34.64 -6.87 10.23
CA THR A 348 34.92 -5.61 10.91
C THR A 348 34.05 -4.52 10.30
N VAL A 349 33.14 -3.96 11.11
CA VAL A 349 32.32 -2.82 10.73
C VAL A 349 33.13 -1.55 10.85
N LEU A 350 33.11 -0.73 9.82
CA LEU A 350 33.69 0.61 9.80
C LEU A 350 32.55 1.62 9.61
N PRO A 351 31.89 2.03 10.72
CA PRO A 351 30.70 2.84 10.60
C PRO A 351 30.99 4.28 10.20
N VAL A 352 30.03 4.89 9.53
CA VAL A 352 29.84 6.34 9.56
C VAL A 352 29.05 6.63 10.84
N ASP A 353 29.73 7.14 11.86
CA ASP A 353 29.10 7.52 13.12
C ASP A 353 28.42 8.87 12.99
N VAL A 354 27.13 8.93 13.30
CA VAL A 354 26.32 10.14 13.34
C VAL A 354 25.80 10.34 14.76
N ASN A 355 26.31 11.35 15.45
CA ASN A 355 25.82 11.73 16.78
C ASN A 355 24.58 12.60 16.63
N ILE A 356 23.40 12.01 16.90
CA ILE A 356 22.11 12.68 16.69
C ILE A 356 21.94 13.89 17.61
N GLY A 357 22.34 13.81 18.88
CA GLY A 357 22.22 14.93 19.82
C GLY A 357 23.05 16.16 19.40
N THR A 358 24.29 15.92 18.92
CA THR A 358 25.13 17.00 18.39
C THR A 358 24.62 17.52 17.05
N MET A 359 24.14 16.61 16.17
CA MET A 359 23.51 16.99 14.90
C MET A 359 22.25 17.84 15.13
N LYS A 360 21.42 17.49 16.11
CA LYS A 360 20.28 18.31 16.52
C LYS A 360 20.72 19.71 16.89
N THR A 361 21.71 19.85 17.78
CA THR A 361 22.23 21.16 18.17
C THR A 361 22.77 21.95 16.98
N TRP A 362 23.52 21.28 16.10
CA TRP A 362 24.01 21.89 14.85
C TRP A 362 22.83 22.35 13.97
N SER A 363 21.80 21.53 13.81
CA SER A 363 20.65 21.88 12.96
C SER A 363 19.88 23.10 13.46
N GLU A 364 19.89 23.35 14.75
CA GLU A 364 19.23 24.50 15.37
C GLU A 364 20.10 25.78 15.36
N THR A 365 21.41 25.64 15.15
CA THR A 365 22.35 26.75 15.28
C THR A 365 23.09 27.13 13.99
N SER A 366 23.13 26.25 12.99
CA SER A 366 23.80 26.51 11.72
C SER A 366 23.02 27.51 10.84
N PRO A 367 23.56 28.71 10.57
CA PRO A 367 22.89 29.68 9.70
C PRO A 367 22.79 29.21 8.26
N THR A 368 23.75 28.40 7.81
CA THR A 368 23.76 27.86 6.43
C THR A 368 22.64 26.87 6.26
N LEU A 369 22.48 25.91 7.19
CA LEU A 369 21.39 24.95 7.14
C LEU A 369 20.02 25.64 7.31
N GLY A 370 19.88 26.55 8.28
CA GLY A 370 18.62 27.28 8.47
C GLY A 370 18.19 28.05 7.22
N LYS A 371 19.13 28.55 6.41
CA LYS A 371 18.81 29.18 5.13
C LYS A 371 18.34 28.18 4.07
N THR A 372 18.99 27.03 3.94
CA THR A 372 18.60 26.00 2.95
C THR A 372 17.27 25.34 3.29
N LEU A 373 16.96 25.20 4.58
CA LEU A 373 15.68 24.67 5.05
C LEU A 373 14.56 25.71 5.13
N GLY A 374 14.82 26.99 4.75
CA GLY A 374 13.82 28.05 4.85
C GLY A 374 13.34 28.34 6.27
N GLY A 375 14.12 27.98 7.29
CA GLY A 375 13.78 28.11 8.70
C GLY A 375 13.04 26.92 9.29
N GLU A 376 12.69 25.89 8.49
CA GLU A 376 12.09 24.67 8.99
C GLU A 376 13.10 23.81 9.76
N PRO A 377 12.68 23.10 10.84
CA PRO A 377 13.53 22.18 11.55
C PRO A 377 13.99 21.01 10.67
N LEU A 378 15.21 20.50 10.91
CA LEU A 378 15.69 19.26 10.30
C LEU A 378 14.75 18.09 10.66
N SER A 379 14.37 17.29 9.66
CA SER A 379 13.49 16.14 9.84
C SER A 379 13.94 14.89 9.08
N SER A 380 14.89 15.00 8.14
CA SER A 380 15.34 13.84 7.36
C SER A 380 16.79 13.93 6.93
N VAL A 381 17.51 12.81 7.08
CA VAL A 381 18.93 12.67 6.73
C VAL A 381 19.12 11.38 5.95
N TYR A 382 19.88 11.46 4.86
CA TYR A 382 20.35 10.30 4.12
C TYR A 382 21.87 10.18 4.23
N VAL A 383 22.37 8.99 4.60
CA VAL A 383 23.82 8.74 4.69
C VAL A 383 24.25 7.87 3.51
N TYR A 384 25.07 8.43 2.64
CA TYR A 384 25.65 7.78 1.47
C TYR A 384 27.10 7.43 1.71
N ASP A 385 27.37 6.20 2.14
CA ASP A 385 28.73 5.67 2.33
C ASP A 385 29.15 4.85 1.10
N HIS A 386 30.07 5.40 0.32
CA HIS A 386 30.64 4.76 -0.85
C HIS A 386 32.16 4.54 -0.75
N ARG A 387 32.67 4.45 0.48
CA ARG A 387 34.09 4.09 0.72
C ARG A 387 34.40 2.70 0.21
N ASN A 388 35.62 2.53 -0.34
CA ASN A 388 36.18 1.25 -0.72
C ASN A 388 36.93 0.65 0.48
N LEU A 389 36.29 -0.25 1.20
CA LEU A 389 36.88 -0.86 2.39
C LEU A 389 37.79 -2.03 2.04
N PRO A 390 38.80 -2.35 2.89
CA PRO A 390 39.61 -3.56 2.79
C PRO A 390 38.72 -4.83 2.80
N SER A 391 39.26 -5.92 2.25
CA SER A 391 38.59 -7.22 2.30
C SER A 391 38.25 -7.61 3.75
N GLY A 392 37.00 -8.02 3.98
CA GLY A 392 36.49 -8.31 5.33
C GLY A 392 35.93 -7.10 6.09
N GLY A 393 35.99 -5.90 5.52
CA GLY A 393 35.33 -4.71 6.04
C GLY A 393 33.85 -4.64 5.63
N LEU A 394 33.04 -4.03 6.48
CA LEU A 394 31.62 -3.75 6.23
C LEU A 394 31.32 -2.26 6.41
N ASN A 395 30.92 -1.60 5.31
CA ASN A 395 30.39 -0.25 5.38
C ASN A 395 29.06 -0.28 6.14
N ALA A 396 28.89 0.64 7.06
CA ALA A 396 27.67 0.77 7.86
C ALA A 396 27.46 2.22 8.31
N VAL A 397 26.29 2.50 8.81
CA VAL A 397 25.96 3.74 9.52
C VAL A 397 25.68 3.38 10.97
N ARG A 398 26.16 4.19 11.91
CA ARG A 398 25.76 4.07 13.31
C ARG A 398 25.22 5.42 13.80
N VAL A 399 24.00 5.40 14.34
CA VAL A 399 23.42 6.54 15.05
C VAL A 399 23.55 6.34 16.55
N SER A 400 23.92 7.40 17.26
CA SER A 400 24.08 7.39 18.72
C SER A 400 23.54 8.68 19.33
N ASN A 401 23.35 8.68 20.66
CA ASN A 401 22.84 9.85 21.38
C ASN A 401 21.52 10.39 20.79
N GLY A 402 20.66 9.45 20.35
CA GLY A 402 19.39 9.73 19.64
C GLY A 402 18.17 9.86 20.56
N LYS A 403 18.34 9.90 21.87
CA LYS A 403 17.24 10.01 22.82
C LYS A 403 16.39 11.24 22.57
N ILE A 404 17.02 12.39 22.25
CA ILE A 404 16.33 13.64 21.92
C ILE A 404 16.57 13.96 20.45
N LEU A 405 15.50 13.92 19.65
CA LEU A 405 15.53 14.22 18.22
C LEU A 405 15.32 15.71 17.91
N PRO A 406 15.58 16.16 16.67
CA PRO A 406 15.10 17.45 16.15
C PRO A 406 13.59 17.62 16.31
N LYS A 407 13.13 18.87 16.42
CA LYS A 407 11.75 19.23 16.80
C LYS A 407 10.65 18.57 15.97
N ASN A 408 10.86 18.36 14.67
CA ASN A 408 9.87 17.76 13.76
C ASN A 408 10.04 16.22 13.65
N GLY A 409 10.82 15.60 14.57
CA GLY A 409 11.18 14.21 14.46
C GLY A 409 12.36 13.99 13.51
N LEU A 410 12.66 12.74 13.18
CA LEU A 410 13.81 12.43 12.32
C LEU A 410 13.64 11.09 11.58
N THR A 411 13.76 11.13 10.27
CA THR A 411 14.04 9.94 9.45
C THR A 411 15.53 9.87 9.14
N VAL A 412 16.17 8.75 9.49
CA VAL A 412 17.55 8.43 9.09
C VAL A 412 17.50 7.29 8.09
N ALA A 413 18.02 7.52 6.89
CA ALA A 413 18.01 6.53 5.82
C ALA A 413 19.41 6.29 5.23
N THR A 414 19.67 5.06 4.83
CA THR A 414 20.91 4.65 4.16
C THR A 414 20.68 3.37 3.36
N ALA A 415 21.50 3.14 2.32
CA ALA A 415 21.55 1.84 1.64
C ALA A 415 22.38 0.79 2.41
N ARG A 416 23.06 1.16 3.50
CA ARG A 416 23.94 0.30 4.28
C ARG A 416 23.25 -0.26 5.52
N PRO A 417 23.81 -1.27 6.21
CA PRO A 417 23.36 -1.66 7.54
C PRO A 417 23.42 -0.47 8.50
N LEU A 418 22.36 -0.31 9.31
CA LEU A 418 22.21 0.77 10.26
C LEU A 418 22.24 0.22 11.70
N TYR A 419 23.17 0.70 12.50
CA TYR A 419 23.30 0.39 13.91
C TYR A 419 22.72 1.53 14.74
N VAL A 420 21.90 1.21 15.73
CA VAL A 420 21.26 2.18 16.62
C VAL A 420 21.80 1.94 18.02
N GLN A 421 22.55 2.89 18.58
CA GLN A 421 23.18 2.74 19.89
C GLN A 421 22.50 3.60 20.95
N GLY A 422 22.02 2.92 22.00
CA GLY A 422 21.35 3.52 23.15
C GLY A 422 19.88 3.84 22.90
N ASP A 423 19.29 4.56 23.85
CA ASP A 423 17.89 5.01 23.76
C ASP A 423 17.68 5.94 22.57
N TYR A 424 16.54 5.78 21.90
CA TYR A 424 16.19 6.56 20.72
C TYR A 424 14.76 7.11 20.82
N ASN A 425 14.61 8.44 20.65
CA ASN A 425 13.33 9.14 20.57
C ASN A 425 12.45 9.01 21.82
N GLU A 426 12.98 9.39 22.99
CA GLU A 426 12.19 9.51 24.21
C GLU A 426 12.55 10.80 24.97
N LEU A 427 11.61 11.74 24.99
CA LEU A 427 11.82 13.05 25.62
C LEU A 427 11.56 13.02 27.12
N ASP A 428 10.81 12.02 27.61
CA ASP A 428 10.43 11.88 29.02
C ASP A 428 11.05 10.60 29.62
N ASP A 429 12.02 10.78 30.49
CA ASP A 429 12.73 9.67 31.15
C ASP A 429 11.80 8.73 31.92
N THR A 430 10.65 9.20 32.36
CA THR A 430 9.68 8.38 33.11
C THR A 430 8.95 7.38 32.21
N LYS A 431 9.03 7.54 30.88
CA LYS A 431 8.41 6.67 29.88
C LYS A 431 9.36 5.63 29.29
N LEU A 432 10.66 5.74 29.58
CA LEU A 432 11.64 4.72 29.19
C LEU A 432 11.21 3.34 29.69
N GLY A 433 11.28 2.34 28.81
CA GLY A 433 10.87 0.98 29.13
C GLY A 433 9.35 0.74 29.17
N THR A 434 8.55 1.68 28.70
CA THR A 434 7.08 1.58 28.62
C THR A 434 6.58 1.63 27.16
N SER A 435 5.29 1.35 26.95
CA SER A 435 4.61 1.53 25.68
C SER A 435 3.95 2.90 25.51
N ASP A 436 4.16 3.82 26.43
CA ASP A 436 3.63 5.18 26.35
C ASP A 436 4.50 6.05 25.42
N THR A 437 4.04 6.27 24.20
CA THR A 437 4.70 7.10 23.16
C THR A 437 4.19 8.53 23.10
N SER A 438 3.45 9.01 24.10
CA SER A 438 2.84 10.35 24.07
C SER A 438 3.87 11.49 24.03
N ALA A 439 5.12 11.26 24.47
CA ALA A 439 6.22 12.22 24.44
C ALA A 439 7.17 12.03 23.24
N THR A 440 6.94 11.03 22.38
CA THR A 440 7.82 10.77 21.23
C THR A 440 7.55 11.73 20.07
N LEU A 441 8.53 11.86 19.20
CA LEU A 441 8.45 12.58 17.93
C LEU A 441 8.31 11.60 16.76
N PRO A 442 7.81 12.04 15.59
CA PRO A 442 7.77 11.21 14.39
C PRO A 442 9.18 10.73 14.00
N ALA A 443 9.43 9.42 14.01
CA ALA A 443 10.78 8.92 13.73
C ALA A 443 10.77 7.63 12.91
N SER A 444 11.72 7.51 11.97
CA SER A 444 11.98 6.25 11.26
C SER A 444 13.47 5.99 11.01
N LEU A 445 13.80 4.71 10.98
CA LEU A 445 15.14 4.18 10.76
C LEU A 445 15.08 3.26 9.53
N VAL A 446 15.81 3.61 8.47
CA VAL A 446 15.73 2.95 7.17
C VAL A 446 17.11 2.49 6.73
N GLY A 447 17.26 1.19 6.42
CA GLY A 447 18.55 0.64 6.02
C GLY A 447 18.49 -0.77 5.45
N ASP A 448 19.64 -1.32 5.07
CA ASP A 448 19.75 -2.70 4.60
C ASP A 448 19.40 -3.73 5.68
N ALA A 449 19.79 -3.45 6.90
CA ALA A 449 19.45 -4.19 8.12
C ALA A 449 19.57 -3.25 9.32
N ILE A 450 18.81 -3.49 10.38
CA ILE A 450 18.85 -2.68 11.61
C ILE A 450 19.41 -3.53 12.75
N THR A 451 20.46 -3.03 13.41
CA THR A 451 21.06 -3.67 14.59
C THR A 451 20.99 -2.73 15.78
N ILE A 452 20.46 -3.23 16.88
CA ILE A 452 20.37 -2.48 18.15
C ILE A 452 21.57 -2.79 19.01
N LEU A 453 22.24 -1.75 19.45
CA LEU A 453 23.32 -1.76 20.44
C LEU A 453 22.84 -0.98 21.67
N SER A 454 23.00 -1.55 22.85
CA SER A 454 22.60 -0.85 24.08
C SER A 454 23.57 0.29 24.42
N ASP A 455 23.23 1.14 25.40
CA ASP A 455 24.19 2.09 26.00
C ASP A 455 25.38 1.39 26.68
N GLY A 456 25.30 0.09 26.93
CA GLY A 456 26.39 -0.73 27.45
C GLY A 456 27.43 -1.11 26.39
N TRP A 457 27.11 -0.98 25.10
CA TRP A 457 28.00 -1.35 24.00
C TRP A 457 29.28 -0.54 24.00
N THR A 458 30.40 -1.24 23.82
CA THR A 458 31.69 -0.63 23.57
C THR A 458 32.41 -1.36 22.44
N ASP A 459 32.91 -0.62 21.47
CA ASP A 459 33.58 -1.18 20.28
C ASP A 459 34.79 -2.07 20.67
N LYS A 460 35.48 -1.70 21.74
CA LYS A 460 36.63 -2.44 22.30
C LYS A 460 36.25 -3.87 22.70
N ASN A 461 35.03 -4.09 23.18
CA ASN A 461 34.58 -5.40 23.67
C ASN A 461 33.91 -6.24 22.53
N SER A 462 33.78 -5.71 21.33
CA SER A 462 33.05 -6.37 20.25
C SER A 462 33.58 -7.75 19.86
N THR A 463 34.90 -7.98 20.04
CA THR A 463 35.57 -9.28 19.79
C THR A 463 35.54 -10.23 20.99
N SER A 464 35.05 -9.78 22.15
CA SER A 464 34.94 -10.61 23.33
C SER A 464 33.81 -11.65 23.18
N SER A 465 33.83 -12.69 24.01
CA SER A 465 32.73 -13.65 24.10
C SER A 465 31.40 -12.94 24.37
N VAL A 466 30.30 -13.50 23.90
CA VAL A 466 28.97 -12.91 24.08
C VAL A 466 28.62 -12.61 25.53
N GLY A 467 29.03 -13.47 26.47
CA GLY A 467 28.82 -13.26 27.90
C GLY A 467 29.53 -12.03 28.49
N SER A 468 30.54 -11.48 27.78
CA SER A 468 31.21 -10.25 28.15
C SER A 468 30.64 -8.99 27.50
N ARG A 469 29.73 -9.15 26.57
CA ARG A 469 29.02 -8.07 25.87
C ARG A 469 27.63 -7.90 26.49
N VAL A 470 27.57 -7.50 27.75
CA VAL A 470 26.29 -7.40 28.47
C VAL A 470 25.60 -6.09 28.14
N ALA A 471 24.35 -6.22 27.66
CA ALA A 471 23.49 -5.10 27.31
C ALA A 471 23.02 -4.31 28.56
N LYS A 472 22.37 -3.17 28.30
CA LYS A 472 21.56 -2.41 29.25
C LYS A 472 20.15 -2.28 28.74
N ASP A 473 19.19 -2.04 29.62
CA ASP A 473 17.82 -1.71 29.21
C ASP A 473 17.87 -0.58 28.19
N THR A 474 17.16 -0.75 27.09
CA THR A 474 17.18 0.19 25.96
C THR A 474 15.78 0.33 25.38
N THR A 475 15.41 1.56 25.05
CA THR A 475 14.11 1.93 24.45
C THR A 475 14.34 2.55 23.09
N VAL A 476 13.66 2.03 22.06
CA VAL A 476 13.66 2.58 20.70
C VAL A 476 12.23 2.82 20.25
N ASN A 477 11.89 4.10 20.03
CA ASN A 477 10.59 4.55 19.56
C ASN A 477 10.70 5.08 18.12
N ALA A 478 10.60 4.19 17.14
CA ALA A 478 10.71 4.55 15.72
C ALA A 478 10.09 3.49 14.82
N ALA A 479 9.61 3.89 13.67
CA ALA A 479 9.34 2.95 12.58
C ALA A 479 10.66 2.41 12.00
N ILE A 480 10.69 1.14 11.63
CA ILE A 480 11.84 0.49 10.99
C ILE A 480 11.42 -0.01 9.61
N LEU A 481 12.16 0.39 8.57
CA LEU A 481 12.02 -0.14 7.22
C LEU A 481 13.35 -0.74 6.78
N THR A 482 13.38 -2.05 6.52
CA THR A 482 14.64 -2.74 6.24
C THR A 482 14.45 -4.04 5.45
N GLY A 483 15.58 -4.63 5.07
CA GLY A 483 15.68 -5.98 4.54
C GLY A 483 15.84 -7.05 5.62
N VAL A 484 15.73 -8.29 5.19
CA VAL A 484 16.04 -9.49 5.98
C VAL A 484 16.86 -10.47 5.15
N VAL A 485 17.49 -11.43 5.80
CA VAL A 485 18.01 -12.64 5.14
C VAL A 485 16.87 -13.65 5.13
N GLU A 486 16.38 -14.01 3.96
CA GLU A 486 15.20 -14.87 3.83
C GLU A 486 15.50 -16.33 4.22
N THR A 487 14.45 -17.05 4.62
CA THR A 487 14.54 -18.49 4.89
C THR A 487 14.90 -19.28 3.64
N THR A 488 15.83 -20.18 3.80
CA THR A 488 16.23 -21.15 2.78
C THR A 488 16.26 -22.55 3.40
N LYS A 489 16.56 -23.56 2.59
CA LYS A 489 16.74 -24.94 3.10
C LYS A 489 17.91 -25.11 4.07
N ASP A 490 18.83 -24.14 4.08
CA ASP A 490 20.05 -24.20 4.91
C ASP A 490 19.91 -23.38 6.20
N HIS A 491 19.01 -22.40 6.25
CA HIS A 491 18.83 -21.54 7.40
C HIS A 491 17.43 -20.90 7.45
N TYR A 492 16.99 -20.59 8.67
CA TYR A 492 15.81 -19.82 8.98
C TYR A 492 16.11 -18.30 8.95
N SER A 493 15.12 -17.48 8.57
CA SER A 493 15.25 -16.01 8.49
C SER A 493 15.46 -15.35 9.87
N GLY A 494 14.99 -15.98 10.92
CA GLY A 494 14.89 -15.44 12.26
C GLY A 494 13.47 -14.94 12.58
N GLY A 495 12.60 -14.76 11.58
CA GLY A 495 11.25 -14.23 11.72
C GLY A 495 11.21 -12.75 12.08
N MET A 496 10.00 -12.19 12.15
CA MET A 496 9.78 -10.79 12.55
C MET A 496 10.20 -10.53 13.99
N GLU A 497 10.19 -11.53 14.84
CA GLU A 497 10.66 -11.44 16.22
C GLU A 497 12.18 -11.22 16.35
N ASN A 498 12.94 -11.45 15.29
CA ASN A 498 14.37 -11.16 15.20
C ASN A 498 14.69 -10.13 14.10
N PHE A 499 13.69 -9.35 13.69
CA PHE A 499 13.82 -8.28 12.70
C PHE A 499 14.83 -7.21 13.13
N PRO A 500 14.77 -6.64 14.35
CA PRO A 500 15.91 -5.96 14.94
C PRO A 500 16.99 -6.98 15.31
N ARG A 501 18.22 -6.75 14.86
CA ARG A 501 19.38 -7.62 15.15
C ARG A 501 20.08 -7.20 16.44
N PHE A 502 20.75 -8.14 17.10
CA PHE A 502 21.46 -7.92 18.36
C PHE A 502 22.84 -8.54 18.34
N LEU A 503 23.79 -7.96 19.09
CA LEU A 503 25.18 -8.44 19.24
C LEU A 503 25.60 -8.60 20.71
N GLU A 504 24.70 -8.40 21.66
CA GLU A 504 24.96 -8.39 23.10
C GLU A 504 24.19 -9.49 23.82
N THR A 505 24.57 -9.81 25.03
CA THR A 505 23.78 -10.63 25.94
C THR A 505 22.74 -9.78 26.64
N TRP A 506 21.46 -10.01 26.32
CA TRP A 506 20.35 -9.23 26.83
C TRP A 506 19.59 -9.88 27.99
N GLY A 507 19.49 -11.19 28.08
CA GLY A 507 18.65 -11.80 29.10
C GLY A 507 19.21 -11.66 30.52
N PRO A 508 18.53 -11.08 31.53
CA PRO A 508 17.12 -10.65 31.59
C PRO A 508 16.85 -9.18 31.23
N ILE A 509 17.77 -8.54 30.55
CA ILE A 509 17.71 -7.12 30.13
C ILE A 509 16.54 -6.89 29.17
N LYS A 510 15.90 -5.74 29.26
CA LYS A 510 14.73 -5.40 28.45
C LYS A 510 15.11 -4.62 27.21
N PHE A 511 14.55 -5.03 26.09
CA PHE A 511 14.48 -4.20 24.89
C PHE A 511 13.03 -3.76 24.67
N THR A 512 12.77 -2.47 24.88
CA THR A 512 11.47 -1.86 24.64
C THR A 512 11.48 -1.25 23.25
N TYR A 513 10.50 -1.66 22.44
CA TYR A 513 10.35 -1.18 21.08
C TYR A 513 8.90 -0.73 20.84
N ASN A 514 8.73 0.53 20.50
CA ASN A 514 7.43 1.06 20.09
C ASN A 514 7.56 1.61 18.67
N GLY A 515 6.81 1.02 17.73
CA GLY A 515 6.94 1.43 16.33
C GLY A 515 6.23 0.53 15.34
N SER A 516 6.75 0.49 14.14
CA SER A 516 6.30 -0.29 12.99
C SER A 516 7.49 -1.03 12.38
N MET A 517 7.33 -2.31 12.06
CA MET A 517 8.36 -3.15 11.43
C MET A 517 7.96 -3.45 9.98
N VAL A 518 8.71 -2.90 9.04
CA VAL A 518 8.42 -3.00 7.61
C VAL A 518 9.55 -3.75 6.90
N LYS A 519 9.28 -5.01 6.52
CA LYS A 519 10.15 -5.83 5.67
C LYS A 519 9.84 -5.54 4.21
N MET A 520 10.82 -5.02 3.44
CA MET A 520 10.59 -4.64 2.06
C MET A 520 11.39 -5.47 1.04
N PHE A 521 12.56 -5.96 1.40
CA PHE A 521 13.50 -6.59 0.46
C PHE A 521 14.45 -7.55 1.18
N PRO A 522 15.17 -8.42 0.45
CA PRO A 522 16.33 -9.15 0.99
C PRO A 522 17.49 -8.19 1.26
N SER A 523 18.19 -8.37 2.40
CA SER A 523 19.40 -7.60 2.73
C SER A 523 20.51 -7.89 1.73
N GLN A 524 21.23 -6.84 1.31
CA GLN A 524 22.31 -6.93 0.33
C GLN A 524 23.70 -6.93 0.98
N TYR A 525 23.88 -6.26 2.09
CA TYR A 525 25.16 -6.06 2.76
C TYR A 525 25.29 -6.86 4.05
N ALA A 526 24.25 -6.88 4.85
CA ALA A 526 24.15 -7.67 6.07
C ALA A 526 23.45 -9.01 5.77
N THR A 527 24.19 -9.93 5.17
CA THR A 527 23.67 -11.17 4.56
C THR A 527 23.88 -12.43 5.40
N ALA A 528 24.49 -12.31 6.58
CA ALA A 528 24.67 -13.49 7.45
C ALA A 528 23.33 -13.99 8.00
N ALA A 529 23.13 -15.29 7.88
CA ALA A 529 21.95 -15.98 8.35
C ALA A 529 21.73 -15.76 9.85
N TRP A 530 20.47 -15.81 10.28
CA TRP A 530 20.14 -15.87 11.68
C TRP A 530 20.68 -17.17 12.32
N ASN A 531 21.26 -17.04 13.51
CA ASN A 531 21.83 -18.14 14.23
C ASN A 531 21.46 -18.04 15.72
N ASN A 532 20.88 -19.10 16.24
CA ASN A 532 20.43 -19.20 17.64
C ASN A 532 21.47 -19.86 18.58
N ASN A 533 22.70 -20.09 18.13
CA ASN A 533 23.71 -20.81 18.92
C ASN A 533 24.18 -20.09 20.19
N GLY A 534 23.67 -18.87 20.45
CA GLY A 534 24.05 -18.10 21.63
C GLY A 534 25.45 -17.47 21.58
N ASP A 535 26.21 -17.68 20.51
CA ASP A 535 27.55 -17.13 20.36
C ASP A 535 27.55 -15.69 19.82
N ILE A 536 26.44 -15.28 19.20
CA ILE A 536 26.28 -13.96 18.59
C ILE A 536 25.64 -12.99 19.59
N TYR A 537 24.51 -13.40 20.20
CA TYR A 537 23.78 -12.62 21.19
C TYR A 537 22.97 -13.53 22.12
N GLY A 538 22.55 -13.00 23.27
CA GLY A 538 21.51 -13.58 24.10
C GLY A 538 20.21 -12.77 23.93
N PRO A 539 19.03 -13.41 23.70
CA PRO A 539 17.81 -12.68 23.37
C PRO A 539 17.33 -11.76 24.50
N PRO A 540 16.80 -10.56 24.18
CA PRO A 540 16.23 -9.65 25.17
C PRO A 540 14.88 -10.15 25.70
N THR A 541 14.49 -9.67 26.88
CA THR A 541 13.08 -9.63 27.25
C THR A 541 12.41 -8.56 26.40
N ARG A 542 11.57 -8.99 25.44
CA ARG A 542 10.92 -8.09 24.49
C ARG A 542 9.71 -7.41 25.13
N LYS A 543 9.65 -6.08 25.01
CA LYS A 543 8.47 -5.26 25.29
C LYS A 543 8.17 -4.46 24.04
N TRP A 544 7.30 -4.98 23.21
CA TRP A 544 7.01 -4.40 21.92
C TRP A 544 5.58 -3.95 21.84
N ALA A 545 5.36 -2.79 21.22
CA ALA A 545 4.05 -2.26 20.92
C ALA A 545 4.06 -1.52 19.57
N TYR A 546 2.94 -1.50 18.92
CA TYR A 546 2.71 -0.59 17.80
C TYR A 546 2.60 0.86 18.33
N ASP A 547 3.21 1.81 17.63
CA ASP A 547 3.05 3.22 17.97
C ASP A 547 1.81 3.80 17.28
N VAL A 548 0.72 3.92 18.04
CA VAL A 548 -0.56 4.46 17.56
C VAL A 548 -0.47 5.91 17.06
N ASN A 549 0.61 6.63 17.38
CA ASN A 549 0.85 7.96 16.82
C ASN A 549 0.92 7.94 15.28
N PHE A 550 1.31 6.81 14.66
CA PHE A 550 1.42 6.71 13.20
C PHE A 550 0.06 6.72 12.48
N GLU A 551 -1.05 6.66 13.18
CA GLU A 551 -2.39 6.87 12.64
C GLU A 551 -2.70 8.38 12.47
N ASN A 552 -1.99 9.24 13.18
CA ASN A 552 -2.14 10.69 13.09
C ASN A 552 -1.22 11.26 12.01
N VAL A 553 -1.79 11.97 11.02
CA VAL A 553 -1.06 12.58 9.91
C VAL A 553 0.14 13.45 10.35
N ASN A 554 0.01 14.15 11.48
CA ASN A 554 1.05 15.02 12.02
C ASN A 554 2.14 14.26 12.80
N LYS A 555 1.98 12.95 12.98
CA LYS A 555 2.89 12.07 13.71
C LYS A 555 3.50 10.97 12.83
N ILE A 556 3.14 10.95 11.55
CA ILE A 556 3.78 10.06 10.57
C ILE A 556 5.25 10.49 10.41
N PRO A 557 6.21 9.56 10.46
CA PRO A 557 7.60 9.87 10.24
C PRO A 557 7.85 10.63 8.93
N PRO A 558 8.75 11.61 8.90
CA PRO A 558 9.05 12.38 7.70
C PRO A 558 9.42 11.48 6.52
N ILE A 559 9.04 11.87 5.31
CA ILE A 559 9.32 11.17 4.04
C ILE A 559 8.87 9.70 3.98
N THR A 560 7.90 9.30 4.81
CA THR A 560 7.28 7.98 4.79
C THR A 560 6.74 7.64 3.39
N PRO A 561 7.06 6.48 2.81
CA PRO A 561 6.42 6.02 1.58
C PRO A 561 4.97 5.59 1.85
N SER A 562 4.13 5.75 0.81
CA SER A 562 2.73 5.32 0.86
C SER A 562 2.48 4.18 -0.10
N LEU A 563 1.76 3.19 0.38
CA LEU A 563 1.23 2.08 -0.40
C LEU A 563 0.00 2.53 -1.17
N GLN A 564 -0.15 2.07 -2.40
CA GLN A 564 -1.25 2.46 -3.28
C GLN A 564 -2.32 1.38 -3.34
N LYS A 565 -3.57 1.83 -3.30
CA LYS A 565 -4.76 0.98 -3.41
C LYS A 565 -5.84 1.68 -4.22
N VAL A 566 -6.47 0.95 -5.13
CA VAL A 566 -7.62 1.44 -5.89
C VAL A 566 -8.88 0.72 -5.41
N ILE A 567 -9.89 1.50 -5.06
CA ILE A 567 -11.20 1.00 -4.62
C ILE A 567 -12.26 1.47 -5.61
N ARG A 568 -13.14 0.57 -6.00
CA ARG A 568 -14.35 0.90 -6.72
C ARG A 568 -15.44 1.25 -5.72
N GLY A 569 -15.91 2.47 -5.78
CA GLY A 569 -17.01 2.96 -4.95
C GLY A 569 -18.37 2.73 -5.60
N GLN A 570 -19.25 3.73 -5.51
CA GLN A 570 -20.61 3.66 -6.03
C GLN A 570 -20.63 3.40 -7.54
N TRP A 571 -21.45 2.45 -7.96
CA TRP A 571 -21.81 2.22 -9.36
C TRP A 571 -23.31 2.45 -9.56
N SER A 572 -23.70 3.12 -10.65
CA SER A 572 -25.10 3.29 -11.02
C SER A 572 -25.28 3.51 -12.51
N THR A 573 -26.47 3.18 -13.01
CA THR A 573 -26.89 3.60 -14.35
C THR A 573 -27.32 5.07 -14.33
N VAL A 574 -26.97 5.82 -15.36
CA VAL A 574 -27.38 7.22 -15.53
C VAL A 574 -28.18 7.42 -16.81
N ALA A 575 -29.19 8.28 -16.71
CA ALA A 575 -29.99 8.61 -17.89
C ALA A 575 -29.17 9.51 -18.83
N SER A 576 -29.34 9.31 -20.14
CA SER A 576 -28.79 10.25 -21.14
C SER A 576 -29.51 11.60 -21.00
N THR A 577 -28.73 12.66 -20.79
CA THR A 577 -29.24 14.04 -20.76
C THR A 577 -29.44 14.61 -22.15
N THR A 578 -28.96 13.95 -23.20
CA THR A 578 -29.18 14.35 -24.59
C THR A 578 -30.50 13.76 -25.07
N ASN A 579 -31.51 14.61 -25.21
CA ASN A 579 -32.69 14.27 -26.02
C ASN A 579 -32.21 13.92 -27.43
N PRO A 580 -32.77 12.85 -28.04
CA PRO A 580 -32.39 12.43 -29.40
C PRO A 580 -32.73 13.49 -30.46
#